data_a6f91ea79b6c449dc3c8cf1738cf7f35
#
_entry.id   a6f91ea79b6c449dc3c8cf1738cf7f35
#
_cell.length_a   1.000
_cell.length_b   1.000
_cell.length_c   1.000
_cell.angle_alpha   90.00
_cell.angle_beta   90.00
_cell.angle_gamma   90.00
#
_symmetry.space_group_name_H-M   'P 1'
#
loop_
_entity.id
_entity.type
_entity.pdbx_description
1 polymer ?
#
loop_
_entity_poly.entity_id
_entity_poly.type
_entity_poly.pdbx_seq_one_letter_code
_entity_poly.pdbx_strand_id
1 'polypeptide(L)'
;PITIFINQDMSATIEKYGNKDKNPENFIFPILHEGITPLRLYDLVQNFIGTINKWMEIIGAKLGIEKKLTTIVSRHSFSTVMKNSGASTEYIQEALGHTDKRTTENYLDSFEKEIKKEFAAKLVAFTKPPKENKDLPNESLQSTGS
;
A
#
# COMPACT_ATOMS: atom_id res chain seq x y z
N PRO A 1 -9.74 8.30 -15.21
CA PRO A 1 -10.47 7.45 -14.24
C PRO A 1 -9.46 6.67 -13.42
N ILE A 2 -9.74 6.53 -12.12
CA ILE A 2 -8.92 5.71 -11.22
C ILE A 2 -9.54 4.31 -11.22
N THR A 3 -8.73 3.29 -11.51
CA THR A 3 -9.18 1.90 -11.49
C THR A 3 -8.56 1.20 -10.28
N ILE A 4 -9.40 0.59 -9.43
CA ILE A 4 -8.95 -0.12 -8.23
C ILE A 4 -9.47 -1.56 -8.30
N PHE A 5 -8.60 -2.53 -8.03
CA PHE A 5 -9.01 -3.91 -7.87
C PHE A 5 -9.68 -4.09 -6.50
N ILE A 6 -10.93 -4.57 -6.51
CA ILE A 6 -11.69 -4.81 -5.28
C ILE A 6 -11.35 -6.21 -4.74
N ASN A 7 -10.69 -6.27 -3.60
CA ASN A 7 -10.42 -7.53 -2.90
C ASN A 7 -11.64 -7.99 -2.08
N GLN A 8 -11.53 -9.17 -1.47
CA GLN A 8 -12.62 -9.79 -0.72
C GLN A 8 -13.09 -8.94 0.49
N ASP A 9 -12.16 -8.33 1.22
CA ASP A 9 -12.48 -7.50 2.40
C ASP A 9 -13.19 -6.20 1.99
N MET A 10 -12.76 -5.60 0.88
CA MET A 10 -13.42 -4.44 0.29
C MET A 10 -14.84 -4.79 -0.18
N SER A 11 -15.01 -5.94 -0.85
CA SER A 11 -16.34 -6.43 -1.27
C SER A 11 -17.26 -6.62 -0.06
N ALA A 12 -16.81 -7.28 0.99
CA ALA A 12 -17.59 -7.48 2.21
C ALA A 12 -17.97 -6.15 2.87
N THR A 13 -17.06 -5.18 2.87
CA THR A 13 -17.32 -3.84 3.41
C THR A 13 -18.36 -3.09 2.57
N ILE A 14 -18.26 -3.14 1.24
CA ILE A 14 -19.22 -2.52 0.33
C ILE A 14 -20.59 -3.19 0.44
N GLU A 15 -20.64 -4.51 0.59
CA GLU A 15 -21.89 -5.23 0.78
C GLU A 15 -22.59 -4.84 2.08
N LYS A 16 -21.83 -4.72 3.16
CA LYS A 16 -22.36 -4.42 4.49
C LYS A 16 -22.78 -2.96 4.65
N TYR A 17 -21.99 -2.01 4.14
CA TYR A 17 -22.14 -0.57 4.40
C TYR A 17 -22.42 0.26 3.16
N GLY A 18 -22.35 -0.35 1.98
CA GLY A 18 -22.60 0.31 0.71
C GLY A 18 -24.06 0.66 0.48
N ASN A 19 -24.29 1.42 -0.58
CA ASN A 19 -25.64 1.77 -1.01
C ASN A 19 -26.44 0.50 -1.36
N LYS A 20 -27.67 0.45 -0.93
CA LYS A 20 -28.60 -0.67 -1.21
C LYS A 20 -28.98 -0.71 -2.69
N ASP A 21 -29.17 0.44 -3.28
CA ASP A 21 -29.36 0.57 -4.72
C ASP A 21 -28.02 0.45 -5.45
N LYS A 22 -27.86 -0.64 -6.21
CA LYS A 22 -26.64 -1.00 -6.94
C LYS A 22 -26.58 -0.40 -8.34
N ASN A 23 -27.35 0.64 -8.64
CA ASN A 23 -27.23 1.35 -9.90
C ASN A 23 -25.78 1.84 -10.08
N PRO A 24 -25.11 1.57 -11.23
CA PRO A 24 -23.72 1.99 -11.49
C PRO A 24 -23.48 3.49 -11.38
N GLU A 25 -24.51 4.31 -11.58
CA GLU A 25 -24.44 5.77 -11.46
C GLU A 25 -24.47 6.25 -9.98
N ASN A 26 -24.85 5.39 -9.04
CA ASN A 26 -24.89 5.73 -7.64
C ASN A 26 -23.50 5.69 -7.00
N PHE A 27 -23.28 6.54 -6.00
CA PHE A 27 -22.10 6.43 -5.16
C PHE A 27 -22.10 5.11 -4.38
N ILE A 28 -20.92 4.51 -4.19
CA ILE A 28 -20.77 3.24 -3.49
C ILE A 28 -21.33 3.31 -2.06
N PHE A 29 -21.11 4.41 -1.36
CA PHE A 29 -21.61 4.61 0.00
C PHE A 29 -22.68 5.70 0.06
N PRO A 30 -23.70 5.56 0.93
CA PRO A 30 -24.84 6.52 1.01
C PRO A 30 -24.46 7.82 1.74
N ILE A 31 -23.29 8.37 1.43
CA ILE A 31 -22.78 9.64 1.98
C ILE A 31 -23.06 10.77 1.01
N LEU A 32 -22.94 10.47 -0.28
CA LEU A 32 -23.17 11.39 -1.37
C LEU A 32 -24.33 10.88 -2.23
N HIS A 33 -25.02 11.78 -2.91
CA HIS A 33 -26.12 11.48 -3.83
C HIS A 33 -26.06 12.43 -5.03
N GLU A 34 -26.76 12.11 -6.10
CA GLU A 34 -26.91 13.00 -7.25
C GLU A 34 -27.57 14.34 -6.89
N GLY A 35 -27.28 15.37 -7.67
CA GLY A 35 -27.89 16.69 -7.50
C GLY A 35 -27.33 17.52 -6.32
N ILE A 36 -26.26 17.07 -5.67
CA ILE A 36 -25.61 17.85 -4.60
C ILE A 36 -24.88 19.06 -5.22
N THR A 37 -25.13 20.25 -4.67
CA THR A 37 -24.38 21.44 -5.07
C THR A 37 -22.89 21.31 -4.67
N PRO A 38 -21.95 21.95 -5.41
CA PRO A 38 -20.52 21.86 -5.10
C PRO A 38 -20.17 22.25 -3.66
N LEU A 39 -20.81 23.29 -3.13
CA LEU A 39 -20.61 23.72 -1.74
C LEU A 39 -21.07 22.64 -0.74
N ARG A 40 -22.24 22.09 -0.96
CA ARG A 40 -22.78 21.03 -0.09
C ARG A 40 -21.96 19.76 -0.17
N LEU A 41 -21.46 19.41 -1.36
CA LEU A 41 -20.54 18.30 -1.57
C LEU A 41 -19.27 18.48 -0.73
N TYR A 42 -18.67 19.67 -0.78
CA TYR A 42 -17.50 19.99 0.02
C TYR A 42 -17.79 19.81 1.52
N ASP A 43 -18.89 20.37 2.04
CA ASP A 43 -19.24 20.26 3.46
C ASP A 43 -19.44 18.80 3.89
N LEU A 44 -20.13 17.99 3.09
CA LEU A 44 -20.36 16.57 3.38
C LEU A 44 -19.05 15.79 3.44
N VAL A 45 -18.15 16.03 2.50
CA VAL A 45 -16.83 15.38 2.48
C VAL A 45 -16.02 15.81 3.70
N GLN A 46 -15.96 17.09 4.05
CA GLN A 46 -15.22 17.58 5.22
C GLN A 46 -15.77 17.00 6.53
N ASN A 47 -17.09 16.98 6.69
CA ASN A 47 -17.75 16.40 7.86
C ASN A 47 -17.47 14.88 7.97
N PHE A 48 -17.47 14.16 6.85
CA PHE A 48 -17.17 12.75 6.83
C PHE A 48 -15.71 12.48 7.20
N ILE A 49 -14.76 13.23 6.65
CA ILE A 49 -13.33 13.17 7.03
C ILE A 49 -13.16 13.45 8.53
N GLY A 50 -13.81 14.48 9.05
CA GLY A 50 -13.78 14.81 10.48
C GLY A 50 -14.28 13.65 11.34
N THR A 51 -15.37 13.01 10.94
CA THR A 51 -15.94 11.85 11.63
C THR A 51 -14.98 10.67 11.62
N ILE A 52 -14.38 10.34 10.47
CA ILE A 52 -13.36 9.28 10.37
C ILE A 52 -12.18 9.59 11.30
N ASN A 53 -11.64 10.79 11.23
CA ASN A 53 -10.48 11.17 12.04
C ASN A 53 -10.76 11.04 13.54
N LYS A 54 -11.96 11.42 14.00
CA LYS A 54 -12.40 11.24 15.39
C LYS A 54 -12.42 9.76 15.81
N TRP A 55 -12.96 8.89 14.96
CA TRP A 55 -12.98 7.45 15.25
C TRP A 55 -11.58 6.83 15.20
N MET A 56 -10.73 7.25 14.27
CA MET A 56 -9.34 6.82 14.20
C MET A 56 -8.54 7.21 15.45
N GLU A 57 -8.78 8.38 15.99
CA GLU A 57 -8.17 8.83 17.26
C GLU A 57 -8.60 7.94 18.45
N ILE A 58 -9.91 7.60 18.55
CA ILE A 58 -10.43 6.69 19.58
C ILE A 58 -9.81 5.29 19.46
N ILE A 59 -9.72 4.76 18.23
CA ILE A 59 -9.10 3.46 17.96
C ILE A 59 -7.61 3.49 18.32
N GLY A 60 -6.90 4.54 17.89
CA GLY A 60 -5.48 4.72 18.22
C GLY A 60 -5.22 4.72 19.73
N ALA A 61 -6.02 5.47 20.48
CA ALA A 61 -5.92 5.51 21.92
C ALA A 61 -6.16 4.14 22.58
N LYS A 62 -7.16 3.38 22.10
CA LYS A 62 -7.43 2.01 22.58
C LYS A 62 -6.32 1.02 22.29
N LEU A 63 -5.56 1.24 21.21
CA LEU A 63 -4.44 0.40 20.80
C LEU A 63 -3.09 0.87 21.37
N GLY A 64 -3.06 1.92 22.20
CA GLY A 64 -1.84 2.49 22.75
C GLY A 64 -0.95 3.18 21.71
N ILE A 65 -1.52 3.63 20.60
CA ILE A 65 -0.80 4.37 19.56
C ILE A 65 -0.75 5.85 19.93
N GLU A 66 0.42 6.34 20.27
CA GLU A 66 0.61 7.74 20.70
C GLU A 66 0.44 8.75 19.55
N LYS A 67 0.76 8.32 18.30
CA LYS A 67 0.62 9.17 17.12
C LYS A 67 -0.85 9.35 16.76
N LYS A 68 -1.23 10.60 16.47
CA LYS A 68 -2.58 10.91 15.97
C LYS A 68 -2.83 10.21 14.63
N LEU A 69 -3.78 9.29 14.62
CA LEU A 69 -4.23 8.61 13.39
C LEU A 69 -5.24 9.49 12.65
N THR A 70 -5.03 9.66 11.35
CA THR A 70 -5.92 10.45 10.47
C THR A 70 -5.98 9.80 9.09
N THR A 71 -6.93 10.24 8.26
CA THR A 71 -7.02 9.82 6.85
C THR A 71 -5.73 10.11 6.06
N ILE A 72 -5.02 11.20 6.40
CA ILE A 72 -3.72 11.53 5.79
C ILE A 72 -2.66 10.50 6.19
N VAL A 73 -2.61 10.10 7.47
CA VAL A 73 -1.69 9.06 7.94
C VAL A 73 -1.97 7.74 7.22
N SER A 74 -3.24 7.38 7.01
CA SER A 74 -3.59 6.18 6.23
C SER A 74 -3.07 6.24 4.79
N ARG A 75 -3.17 7.40 4.13
CA ARG A 75 -2.60 7.59 2.77
C ARG A 75 -1.07 7.47 2.76
N HIS A 76 -0.38 8.03 3.76
CA HIS A 76 1.07 7.87 3.91
C HIS A 76 1.45 6.41 4.13
N SER A 77 0.74 5.71 5.01
CA SER A 77 0.97 4.28 5.28
C SER A 77 0.78 3.43 4.02
N PHE A 78 -0.30 3.66 3.26
CA PHE A 78 -0.53 3.01 1.97
C PHE A 78 0.66 3.22 1.03
N SER A 79 1.07 4.47 0.82
CA SER A 79 2.20 4.82 -0.07
C SER A 79 3.49 4.12 0.35
N THR A 80 3.79 4.11 1.65
CA THR A 80 4.99 3.47 2.20
C THR A 80 4.95 1.96 2.01
N VAL A 81 3.83 1.31 2.34
CA VAL A 81 3.65 -0.14 2.18
C VAL A 81 3.78 -0.54 0.71
N MET A 82 3.11 0.18 -0.20
CA MET A 82 3.16 -0.12 -1.63
C MET A 82 4.57 0.06 -2.20
N LYS A 83 5.26 1.14 -1.81
CA LYS A 83 6.65 1.38 -2.19
C LYS A 83 7.58 0.25 -1.72
N ASN A 84 7.44 -0.16 -0.46
CA ASN A 84 8.26 -1.22 0.12
C ASN A 84 7.95 -2.60 -0.49
N SER A 85 6.73 -2.77 -1.01
CA SER A 85 6.32 -3.97 -1.77
C SER A 85 6.79 -3.97 -3.23
N GLY A 86 7.51 -2.92 -3.67
CA GLY A 86 8.04 -2.83 -5.03
C GLY A 86 7.08 -2.23 -6.05
N ALA A 87 5.97 -1.64 -5.63
CA ALA A 87 5.07 -0.95 -6.55
C ALA A 87 5.75 0.29 -7.16
N SER A 88 5.49 0.54 -8.45
CA SER A 88 6.01 1.72 -9.13
C SER A 88 5.39 3.01 -8.59
N THR A 89 6.12 4.12 -8.72
CA THR A 89 5.60 5.45 -8.31
C THR A 89 4.36 5.82 -9.11
N GLU A 90 4.30 5.45 -10.38
CA GLU A 90 3.17 5.69 -11.28
C GLU A 90 1.91 4.95 -10.78
N TYR A 91 2.04 3.70 -10.35
CA TYR A 91 0.94 2.95 -9.77
C TYR A 91 0.43 3.58 -8.47
N ILE A 92 1.35 3.99 -7.58
CA ILE A 92 0.99 4.64 -6.31
C ILE A 92 0.29 5.98 -6.59
N GLN A 93 0.78 6.74 -7.58
CA GLN A 93 0.17 7.99 -8.02
C GLN A 93 -1.26 7.79 -8.51
N GLU A 94 -1.48 6.82 -9.39
CA GLU A 94 -2.80 6.47 -9.92
C GLU A 94 -3.74 6.04 -8.79
N ALA A 95 -3.32 5.12 -7.94
CA ALA A 95 -4.13 4.61 -6.82
C ALA A 95 -4.52 5.71 -5.81
N LEU A 96 -3.67 6.72 -5.61
CA LEU A 96 -3.96 7.88 -4.76
C LEU A 96 -4.77 8.96 -5.46
N GLY A 97 -4.95 8.88 -6.78
CA GLY A 97 -5.64 9.90 -7.56
C GLY A 97 -4.87 11.22 -7.66
N HIS A 98 -3.55 11.18 -7.57
CA HIS A 98 -2.73 12.39 -7.72
C HIS A 98 -2.57 12.71 -9.20
N THR A 99 -2.93 13.93 -9.59
CA THR A 99 -2.74 14.43 -10.96
C THR A 99 -1.31 14.86 -11.22
N ASP A 100 -0.55 15.22 -10.17
CA ASP A 100 0.84 15.65 -10.23
C ASP A 100 1.76 14.61 -9.56
N LYS A 101 2.76 14.13 -10.33
CA LYS A 101 3.78 13.17 -9.88
C LYS A 101 4.58 13.70 -8.68
N ARG A 102 4.86 14.99 -8.65
CA ARG A 102 5.59 15.66 -7.57
C ARG A 102 4.90 15.49 -6.21
N THR A 103 3.57 15.49 -6.20
CA THR A 103 2.79 15.22 -4.98
C THR A 103 3.07 13.81 -4.45
N THR A 104 3.15 12.82 -5.33
CA THR A 104 3.46 11.43 -4.94
C THR A 104 4.91 11.28 -4.51
N GLU A 105 5.85 11.91 -5.19
CA GLU A 105 7.28 11.90 -4.84
C GLU A 105 7.52 12.47 -3.44
N ASN A 106 6.84 13.54 -3.03
CA ASN A 106 6.90 14.08 -1.67
C ASN A 106 6.46 13.07 -0.60
N TYR A 107 5.50 12.18 -0.92
CA TYR A 107 5.10 11.08 -0.02
C TYR A 107 6.14 9.96 0.05
N LEU A 108 6.97 9.84 -0.99
CA LEU A 108 7.93 8.75 -1.15
C LEU A 108 9.36 9.16 -0.78
N ASP A 109 9.55 10.33 -0.21
CA ASP A 109 10.81 11.08 -0.14
C ASP A 109 11.95 10.47 0.71
N SER A 110 11.83 9.28 1.21
CA SER A 110 13.03 8.50 1.58
C SER A 110 12.71 7.02 1.71
N PHE A 111 13.51 6.18 1.06
CA PHE A 111 13.62 4.80 1.50
C PHE A 111 14.19 4.80 2.92
N GLU A 112 13.60 4.02 3.79
CA GLU A 112 14.16 3.77 5.11
C GLU A 112 15.60 3.27 4.97
N LYS A 113 16.46 3.61 5.92
CA LYS A 113 17.90 3.27 5.87
C LYS A 113 18.13 1.78 5.68
N GLU A 114 17.27 0.95 6.24
CA GLU A 114 17.31 -0.51 6.16
C GLU A 114 17.12 -0.99 4.73
N ILE A 115 16.14 -0.44 4.02
CA ILE A 115 15.86 -0.78 2.61
C ILE A 115 17.01 -0.34 1.69
N LYS A 116 17.58 0.85 1.94
CA LYS A 116 18.79 1.30 1.21
C LYS A 116 19.98 0.35 1.41
N LYS A 117 20.15 -0.16 2.63
CA LYS A 117 21.21 -1.16 2.93
C LYS A 117 20.93 -2.49 2.22
N GLU A 118 19.67 -2.95 2.19
CA GLU A 118 19.30 -4.18 1.50
C GLU A 118 19.56 -4.09 0.00
N PHE A 119 19.18 -3.00 -0.66
CA PHE A 119 19.48 -2.80 -2.07
C PHE A 119 21.00 -2.71 -2.34
N ALA A 120 21.73 -2.01 -1.48
CA ALA A 120 23.18 -1.96 -1.59
C ALA A 120 23.83 -3.35 -1.44
N ALA A 121 23.33 -4.17 -0.52
CA ALA A 121 23.80 -5.55 -0.34
C ALA A 121 23.50 -6.42 -1.57
N LYS A 122 22.30 -6.28 -2.18
CA LYS A 122 21.95 -6.98 -3.42
C LYS A 122 22.86 -6.60 -4.58
N LEU A 123 23.21 -5.32 -4.74
CA LEU A 123 24.15 -4.87 -5.77
C LEU A 123 25.54 -5.53 -5.62
N VAL A 124 26.03 -5.66 -4.39
CA VAL A 124 27.33 -6.32 -4.12
C VAL A 124 27.25 -7.84 -4.30
N ALA A 125 26.09 -8.45 -4.08
CA ALA A 125 25.91 -9.89 -4.25
C ALA A 125 26.08 -10.35 -5.71
N PHE A 126 25.76 -9.50 -6.70
CA PHE A 126 25.95 -9.79 -8.13
C PHE A 126 27.44 -9.79 -8.55
N THR A 127 28.33 -9.22 -7.75
CA THR A 127 29.77 -9.11 -8.06
C THR A 127 30.60 -10.21 -7.42
N LYS A 128 30.03 -11.08 -6.56
CA LYS A 128 30.74 -12.21 -5.97
C LYS A 128 30.47 -13.45 -6.84
N PRO A 129 31.56 -14.12 -7.36
CA PRO A 129 31.38 -15.39 -8.02
C PRO A 129 30.82 -16.43 -7.04
N PRO A 130 30.05 -17.45 -7.55
CA PRO A 130 29.52 -18.50 -6.70
C PRO A 130 30.64 -19.13 -5.88
N LYS A 131 30.42 -19.31 -4.57
CA LYS A 131 31.36 -20.07 -3.75
C LYS A 131 31.42 -21.49 -4.32
N GLU A 132 32.62 -21.90 -4.75
CA GLU A 132 32.92 -23.29 -5.11
C GLU A 132 32.58 -24.17 -3.90
N ASN A 133 31.61 -25.06 -4.06
CA ASN A 133 31.33 -26.12 -3.09
C ASN A 133 32.50 -27.10 -3.10
N LYS A 134 33.39 -26.99 -2.11
CA LYS A 134 34.51 -27.93 -1.87
C LYS A 134 34.08 -29.15 -1.05
N ASP A 135 32.87 -29.65 -1.19
CA ASP A 135 32.44 -30.88 -0.52
C ASP A 135 31.79 -31.84 -1.53
N LEU A 136 32.65 -32.36 -2.44
CA LEU A 136 32.35 -33.60 -3.16
C LEU A 136 33.30 -34.65 -2.57
N PRO A 137 32.77 -35.74 -1.95
CA PRO A 137 33.60 -36.87 -1.55
C PRO A 137 34.19 -37.54 -2.80
N ASN A 138 35.49 -37.73 -2.76
CA ASN A 138 36.26 -38.43 -3.78
C ASN A 138 35.95 -39.93 -3.69
N GLU A 139 34.99 -40.43 -4.48
CA GLU A 139 34.80 -41.86 -4.66
C GLU A 139 35.95 -42.44 -5.48
N SER A 140 36.87 -43.08 -4.75
CA SER A 140 37.94 -43.88 -5.29
C SER A 140 37.34 -45.10 -6.07
N LEU A 141 37.46 -45.07 -7.38
CA LEU A 141 37.29 -46.26 -8.24
C LEU A 141 38.39 -47.26 -7.93
N GLN A 142 38.09 -48.29 -7.15
CA GLN A 142 38.87 -49.52 -7.08
C GLN A 142 38.57 -50.38 -8.31
N SER A 143 39.52 -50.47 -9.18
CA SER A 143 39.57 -51.47 -10.22
C SER A 143 39.83 -52.85 -9.61
N THR A 144 38.90 -53.81 -9.74
CA THR A 144 39.21 -55.24 -9.61
C THR A 144 39.28 -55.83 -10.99
N GLY A 145 40.53 -56.14 -11.40
CA GLY A 145 40.77 -57.08 -12.50
C GLY A 145 40.62 -58.51 -12.01
N SER A 146 40.09 -59.30 -12.83
CA SER A 146 40.41 -60.70 -13.16
C SER A 146 39.46 -61.17 -14.25
#